data_4b2bc76f33d63000fd2044e64a6549b4
#
_entry.id   4b2bc76f33d63000fd2044e64a6549b4
#
_cell.length_a   1.000
_cell.length_b   1.000
_cell.length_c   1.000
_cell.angle_alpha   90.00
_cell.angle_beta   90.00
_cell.angle_gamma   90.00
#
_symmetry.space_group_name_H-M   'P 1'
#
loop_
_entity.id
_entity.type
_entity.pdbx_description
1 polymer ?
#
loop_
_entity_poly.entity_id
_entity_poly.type
_entity_poly.pdbx_seq_one_letter_code
_entity_poly.pdbx_strand_id
1 'polypeptide(L)'
;ISYLIEHPQYTKVAAAFSGDSGFYSGAQSMKKALEEANEKGILKSETTILPGISSVSALAARLGVSWNDAVLASIHGRRTNVVNLVRKNTKVFLLLSGKNDFEMLVNKFREAGINNVKISAGYRLSYPDEKLFTFYLDEFETKLFDLPEGVYTCLIENEDCEEQILTPG
;
A
#
# COMPACT_ATOMS: atom_id res chain seq x y z
N ILE A 1 0.74 -23.57 -8.01
CA ILE A 1 0.08 -24.88 -7.85
C ILE A 1 0.77 -25.92 -8.73
N SER A 2 0.91 -25.71 -10.06
CA SER A 2 1.55 -26.66 -10.99
C SER A 2 2.88 -27.19 -10.47
N TYR A 3 3.75 -26.31 -9.99
CA TYR A 3 5.02 -26.70 -9.40
C TYR A 3 4.88 -27.71 -8.25
N LEU A 4 3.89 -27.55 -7.37
CA LEU A 4 3.66 -28.47 -6.25
C LEU A 4 3.16 -29.85 -6.73
N ILE A 5 2.36 -29.87 -7.79
CA ILE A 5 1.85 -31.11 -8.40
C ILE A 5 2.98 -31.88 -9.06
N GLU A 6 3.88 -31.18 -9.75
CA GLU A 6 5.01 -31.78 -10.48
C GLU A 6 6.13 -32.24 -9.53
N HIS A 7 6.15 -31.79 -8.27
CA HIS A 7 7.20 -32.08 -7.30
C HIS A 7 6.65 -32.67 -6.00
N PRO A 8 5.97 -33.82 -6.03
CA PRO A 8 5.34 -34.45 -4.86
C PRO A 8 6.35 -34.89 -3.77
N GLN A 9 7.64 -34.92 -4.08
CA GLN A 9 8.71 -35.23 -3.14
C GLN A 9 8.93 -34.14 -2.08
N TYR A 10 8.48 -32.90 -2.33
CA TYR A 10 8.59 -31.81 -1.37
C TYR A 10 7.43 -31.84 -0.36
N THR A 11 7.74 -32.22 0.88
CA THR A 11 6.76 -32.29 1.96
C THR A 11 6.57 -30.95 2.71
N LYS A 12 7.52 -30.04 2.55
CA LYS A 12 7.48 -28.67 3.13
C LYS A 12 7.95 -27.67 2.11
N VAL A 13 7.13 -26.70 1.81
CA VAL A 13 7.42 -25.63 0.82
C VAL A 13 7.11 -24.29 1.48
N ALA A 14 8.02 -23.32 1.36
CA ALA A 14 7.81 -21.95 1.74
C ALA A 14 7.64 -21.07 0.51
N ALA A 15 6.55 -20.32 0.45
CA ALA A 15 6.32 -19.29 -0.55
C ALA A 15 6.52 -17.92 0.10
N ALA A 16 7.49 -17.14 -0.39
CA ALA A 16 7.79 -15.81 0.12
C ALA A 16 7.07 -14.75 -0.71
N PHE A 17 6.41 -13.83 -0.01
CA PHE A 17 5.79 -12.64 -0.58
C PHE A 17 6.34 -11.40 0.10
N SER A 18 6.46 -10.28 -0.62
CA SER A 18 6.88 -9.03 -0.01
C SER A 18 5.78 -8.43 0.86
N GLY A 19 6.16 -7.82 1.98
CA GLY A 19 5.26 -7.13 2.88
C GLY A 19 4.43 -8.05 3.76
N ASP A 20 3.29 -7.53 4.21
CA ASP A 20 2.33 -8.28 5.04
C ASP A 20 1.33 -9.05 4.15
N SER A 21 0.99 -10.27 4.57
CA SER A 21 0.07 -11.15 3.85
C SER A 21 -1.35 -10.60 3.74
N GLY A 22 -1.76 -9.70 4.63
CA GLY A 22 -3.08 -9.06 4.66
C GLY A 22 -3.16 -7.74 3.90
N PHE A 23 -2.02 -7.17 3.44
CA PHE A 23 -1.99 -5.86 2.81
C PHE A 23 -1.55 -5.93 1.34
N TYR A 24 -2.54 -6.07 0.44
CA TYR A 24 -2.35 -6.14 -1.03
C TYR A 24 -1.29 -7.17 -1.48
N SER A 25 -1.19 -8.27 -0.77
CA SER A 25 -0.22 -9.34 -1.02
C SER A 25 -0.77 -10.44 -1.94
N GLY A 26 0.09 -11.03 -2.75
CA GLY A 26 -0.21 -12.25 -3.51
C GLY A 26 -0.47 -13.48 -2.63
N ALA A 27 -0.17 -13.44 -1.34
CA ALA A 27 -0.36 -14.55 -0.40
C ALA A 27 -1.83 -15.00 -0.33
N GLN A 28 -2.80 -14.08 -0.37
CA GLN A 28 -4.22 -14.40 -0.35
C GLN A 28 -4.67 -15.16 -1.61
N SER A 29 -4.17 -14.74 -2.78
CA SER A 29 -4.46 -15.45 -4.04
C SER A 29 -3.84 -16.84 -4.05
N MET A 30 -2.63 -17.00 -3.52
CA MET A 30 -1.99 -18.30 -3.37
C MET A 30 -2.76 -19.21 -2.42
N LYS A 31 -3.17 -18.70 -1.26
CA LYS A 31 -3.99 -19.43 -0.29
C LYS A 31 -5.27 -19.96 -0.93
N LYS A 32 -6.02 -19.07 -1.59
CA LYS A 32 -7.26 -19.46 -2.29
C LYS A 32 -7.03 -20.56 -3.33
N ALA A 33 -5.97 -20.44 -4.12
CA ALA A 33 -5.64 -21.45 -5.13
C ALA A 33 -5.26 -22.81 -4.49
N LEU A 34 -4.62 -22.82 -3.32
CA LEU A 34 -4.33 -24.04 -2.57
C LEU A 34 -5.60 -24.67 -1.99
N GLU A 35 -6.50 -23.86 -1.44
CA GLU A 35 -7.81 -24.33 -0.93
C GLU A 35 -8.64 -24.99 -2.07
N GLU A 36 -8.74 -24.32 -3.21
CA GLU A 36 -9.43 -24.86 -4.39
C GLU A 36 -8.80 -26.16 -4.90
N ALA A 37 -7.47 -26.29 -4.87
CA ALA A 37 -6.77 -27.51 -5.28
C ALA A 37 -7.01 -28.66 -4.29
N ASN A 38 -7.07 -28.37 -2.99
CA ASN A 38 -7.41 -29.34 -1.95
C ASN A 38 -8.86 -29.84 -2.09
N GLU A 39 -9.82 -28.92 -2.28
CA GLU A 39 -11.24 -29.25 -2.48
C GLU A 39 -11.47 -30.15 -3.70
N LYS A 40 -10.70 -29.92 -4.76
CA LYS A 40 -10.75 -30.76 -5.98
C LYS A 40 -9.98 -32.08 -5.85
N GLY A 41 -9.34 -32.34 -4.72
CA GLY A 41 -8.52 -33.52 -4.50
C GLY A 41 -7.23 -33.56 -5.33
N ILE A 42 -6.82 -32.43 -5.93
CA ILE A 42 -5.60 -32.30 -6.74
C ILE A 42 -4.35 -32.24 -5.84
N LEU A 43 -4.47 -31.60 -4.70
CA LEU A 43 -3.44 -31.52 -3.67
C LEU A 43 -4.04 -31.96 -2.32
N LYS A 44 -3.15 -32.34 -1.40
CA LYS A 44 -3.47 -32.48 0.02
C LYS A 44 -2.42 -31.70 0.82
N SER A 45 -2.71 -30.44 1.07
CA SER A 45 -1.77 -29.53 1.72
C SER A 45 -2.40 -28.79 2.90
N GLU A 46 -1.60 -28.62 3.95
CA GLU A 46 -1.88 -27.71 5.04
C GLU A 46 -1.15 -26.40 4.80
N THR A 47 -1.81 -25.25 5.03
CA THR A 47 -1.23 -23.95 4.77
C THR A 47 -1.19 -23.13 6.04
N THR A 48 0.00 -22.67 6.42
CA THR A 48 0.21 -21.70 7.50
C THR A 48 0.67 -20.37 6.90
N ILE A 49 0.00 -19.27 7.25
CA ILE A 49 0.42 -17.91 6.86
C ILE A 49 1.19 -17.30 8.03
N LEU A 50 2.41 -16.88 7.76
CA LEU A 50 3.22 -16.11 8.69
C LEU A 50 3.06 -14.61 8.35
N PRO A 51 2.85 -13.74 9.36
CA PRO A 51 2.75 -12.30 9.13
C PRO A 51 4.10 -11.72 8.70
N GLY A 52 4.02 -10.69 7.87
CA GLY A 52 5.16 -9.86 7.50
C GLY A 52 4.95 -8.41 7.97
N ILE A 53 5.93 -7.55 7.73
CA ILE A 53 5.81 -6.12 7.98
C ILE A 53 5.25 -5.46 6.73
N SER A 54 4.09 -4.80 6.85
CA SER A 54 3.51 -4.06 5.74
C SER A 54 4.34 -2.82 5.39
N SER A 55 4.28 -2.38 4.15
CA SER A 55 4.93 -1.13 3.73
C SER A 55 4.35 0.09 4.46
N VAL A 56 3.10 0.03 4.91
CA VAL A 56 2.47 1.06 5.76
C VAL A 56 3.19 1.13 7.11
N SER A 57 3.33 -0.02 7.80
CA SER A 57 4.03 -0.07 9.10
C SER A 57 5.48 0.35 8.96
N ALA A 58 6.16 -0.07 7.88
CA ALA A 58 7.53 0.33 7.61
C ALA A 58 7.66 1.84 7.39
N LEU A 59 6.81 2.44 6.56
CA LEU A 59 6.82 3.88 6.32
C LEU A 59 6.48 4.67 7.59
N ALA A 60 5.42 4.28 8.30
CA ALA A 60 5.01 4.94 9.54
C ALA A 60 6.14 4.96 10.58
N ALA A 61 6.86 3.84 10.73
CA ALA A 61 8.01 3.76 11.62
C ALA A 61 9.17 4.68 11.20
N ARG A 62 9.45 4.80 9.88
CA ARG A 62 10.46 5.72 9.34
C ARG A 62 10.11 7.18 9.58
N LEU A 63 8.82 7.51 9.51
CA LEU A 63 8.32 8.87 9.72
C LEU A 63 8.08 9.19 11.20
N GLY A 64 8.11 8.20 12.09
CA GLY A 64 7.80 8.37 13.52
C GLY A 64 6.34 8.71 13.78
N VAL A 65 5.41 8.24 12.94
CA VAL A 65 3.97 8.56 13.05
C VAL A 65 3.14 7.33 13.41
N SER A 66 2.05 7.55 14.15
CA SER A 66 1.01 6.54 14.35
C SER A 66 0.13 6.44 13.11
N TRP A 67 -0.36 5.25 12.82
CA TRP A 67 -1.22 4.97 11.66
C TRP A 67 -2.53 4.26 12.01
N ASN A 68 -2.84 4.11 13.31
CA ASN A 68 -4.06 3.47 13.78
C ASN A 68 -5.34 4.24 13.43
N ASP A 69 -5.21 5.55 13.17
CA ASP A 69 -6.26 6.49 12.76
C ASP A 69 -6.26 6.76 11.24
N ALA A 70 -5.39 6.07 10.48
CA ALA A 70 -5.25 6.31 9.06
C ALA A 70 -6.15 5.40 8.20
N VAL A 71 -6.62 5.94 7.07
CA VAL A 71 -7.28 5.14 6.03
C VAL A 71 -6.23 4.54 5.11
N LEU A 72 -6.40 3.25 4.80
CA LEU A 72 -5.51 2.51 3.91
C LEU A 72 -6.19 2.30 2.55
N ALA A 73 -5.51 2.67 1.47
CA ALA A 73 -6.02 2.48 0.12
C ALA A 73 -4.90 2.13 -0.87
N SER A 74 -5.30 1.73 -2.07
CA SER A 74 -4.39 1.49 -3.19
C SER A 74 -5.03 2.03 -4.47
N ILE A 75 -4.23 2.69 -5.27
CA ILE A 75 -4.60 3.05 -6.65
C ILE A 75 -3.90 2.14 -7.66
N HIS A 76 -3.04 1.25 -7.19
CA HIS A 76 -2.41 0.23 -8.03
C HIS A 76 -3.46 -0.72 -8.62
N GLY A 77 -3.79 -0.52 -9.90
CA GLY A 77 -4.76 -1.34 -10.62
C GLY A 77 -6.22 -1.22 -10.15
N ARG A 78 -6.58 -0.20 -9.36
CA ARG A 78 -7.93 0.01 -8.83
C ARG A 78 -8.42 1.44 -9.01
N ARG A 79 -9.74 1.60 -9.22
CA ARG A 79 -10.40 2.92 -9.23
C ARG A 79 -10.80 3.29 -7.81
N THR A 80 -9.93 3.99 -7.10
CA THR A 80 -10.20 4.52 -5.76
C THR A 80 -10.48 6.02 -5.85
N ASN A 81 -11.53 6.50 -5.20
CA ASN A 81 -11.79 7.94 -5.11
C ASN A 81 -10.91 8.56 -4.01
N VAL A 82 -9.62 8.77 -4.33
CA VAL A 82 -8.62 9.29 -3.39
C VAL A 82 -8.95 10.70 -2.93
N VAL A 83 -9.52 11.54 -3.79
CA VAL A 83 -9.94 12.91 -3.46
C VAL A 83 -10.91 12.90 -2.27
N ASN A 84 -11.93 12.03 -2.34
CA ASN A 84 -12.90 11.92 -1.25
C ASN A 84 -12.29 11.34 0.03
N LEU A 85 -11.36 10.39 -0.10
CA LEU A 85 -10.65 9.85 1.08
C LEU A 85 -9.82 10.92 1.77
N VAL A 86 -9.02 11.70 1.02
CA VAL A 86 -8.16 12.74 1.57
C VAL A 86 -8.99 13.91 2.13
N ARG A 87 -10.11 14.27 1.49
CA ARG A 87 -10.98 15.33 2.00
C ARG A 87 -11.60 15.00 3.36
N LYS A 88 -11.87 13.72 3.62
CA LYS A 88 -12.58 13.25 4.83
C LYS A 88 -11.67 12.72 5.93
N ASN A 89 -10.38 12.59 5.69
CA ASN A 89 -9.48 11.97 6.65
C ASN A 89 -8.17 12.76 6.76
N THR A 90 -7.68 12.90 7.98
CA THR A 90 -6.40 13.58 8.27
C THR A 90 -5.21 12.79 7.75
N LYS A 91 -5.31 11.46 7.70
CA LYS A 91 -4.23 10.56 7.27
C LYS A 91 -4.74 9.49 6.31
N VAL A 92 -4.12 9.40 5.14
CA VAL A 92 -4.42 8.37 4.15
C VAL A 92 -3.11 7.74 3.67
N PHE A 93 -2.96 6.43 3.86
CA PHE A 93 -1.88 5.67 3.22
C PHE A 93 -2.32 5.15 1.86
N LEU A 94 -1.47 5.35 0.86
CA LEU A 94 -1.68 4.91 -0.51
C LEU A 94 -0.52 4.07 -1.03
N LEU A 95 -0.85 3.01 -1.77
CA LEU A 95 0.11 2.34 -2.64
C LEU A 95 0.01 2.94 -4.05
N LEU A 96 1.16 3.36 -4.59
CA LEU A 96 1.31 3.94 -5.91
C LEU A 96 2.20 3.03 -6.77
N SER A 97 1.87 2.92 -8.07
CA SER A 97 2.63 2.07 -9.00
C SER A 97 3.87 2.76 -9.57
N GLY A 98 3.92 4.08 -9.49
CA GLY A 98 5.01 4.84 -10.09
C GLY A 98 4.82 6.35 -10.02
N LYS A 99 5.73 7.04 -10.69
CA LYS A 99 5.79 8.51 -10.77
C LYS A 99 4.51 9.13 -11.36
N ASN A 100 3.95 8.51 -12.38
CA ASN A 100 2.71 8.99 -13.02
C ASN A 100 1.52 9.03 -12.06
N ASP A 101 1.49 8.14 -11.06
CA ASP A 101 0.45 8.15 -10.05
C ASP A 101 0.52 9.40 -9.16
N PHE A 102 1.72 9.91 -8.88
CA PHE A 102 1.89 11.18 -8.16
C PHE A 102 1.36 12.35 -8.97
N GLU A 103 1.70 12.45 -10.25
CA GLU A 103 1.21 13.51 -11.13
C GLU A 103 -0.31 13.51 -11.19
N MET A 104 -0.91 12.32 -11.36
CA MET A 104 -2.36 12.14 -11.38
C MET A 104 -2.99 12.58 -10.04
N LEU A 105 -2.40 12.22 -8.90
CA LEU A 105 -2.90 12.59 -7.59
C LEU A 105 -2.86 14.09 -7.36
N VAL A 106 -1.71 14.71 -7.63
CA VAL A 106 -1.52 16.15 -7.44
C VAL A 106 -2.49 16.95 -8.29
N ASN A 107 -2.65 16.57 -9.55
CA ASN A 107 -3.61 17.22 -10.45
C ASN A 107 -5.06 17.11 -9.92
N LYS A 108 -5.46 15.91 -9.46
CA LYS A 108 -6.79 15.69 -8.86
C LYS A 108 -7.00 16.49 -7.59
N PHE A 109 -5.99 16.63 -6.75
CA PHE A 109 -6.10 17.44 -5.52
C PHE A 109 -6.26 18.92 -5.84
N ARG A 110 -5.49 19.44 -6.80
CA ARG A 110 -5.61 20.83 -7.28
C ARG A 110 -6.99 21.09 -7.88
N GLU A 111 -7.47 20.23 -8.77
CA GLU A 111 -8.81 20.33 -9.36
C GLU A 111 -9.92 20.30 -8.32
N ALA A 112 -9.73 19.56 -7.23
CA ALA A 112 -10.67 19.44 -6.13
C ALA A 112 -10.54 20.57 -5.08
N GLY A 113 -9.59 21.49 -5.23
CA GLY A 113 -9.32 22.56 -4.28
C GLY A 113 -8.69 22.10 -2.96
N ILE A 114 -8.06 20.93 -2.95
CA ILE A 114 -7.31 20.42 -1.80
C ILE A 114 -5.87 20.92 -1.95
N ASN A 115 -5.46 21.88 -1.14
CA ASN A 115 -4.17 22.56 -1.31
C ASN A 115 -3.19 22.33 -0.16
N ASN A 116 -3.69 22.21 1.07
CA ASN A 116 -2.87 22.06 2.28
C ASN A 116 -2.64 20.57 2.61
N VAL A 117 -1.88 19.93 1.72
CA VAL A 117 -1.59 18.49 1.82
C VAL A 117 -0.09 18.27 1.83
N LYS A 118 0.37 17.52 2.84
CA LYS A 118 1.74 17.02 2.95
C LYS A 118 1.79 15.57 2.48
N ILE A 119 2.72 15.26 1.60
CA ILE A 119 2.92 13.92 1.05
C ILE A 119 4.29 13.41 1.50
N SER A 120 4.30 12.30 2.25
CA SER A 120 5.50 11.57 2.60
C SER A 120 5.52 10.24 1.87
N ALA A 121 6.56 9.97 1.11
CA ALA A 121 6.66 8.81 0.22
C ALA A 121 7.89 7.96 0.55
N GLY A 122 7.70 6.66 0.67
CA GLY A 122 8.76 5.68 0.80
C GLY A 122 8.94 4.88 -0.49
N TYR A 123 10.13 4.93 -1.05
CA TYR A 123 10.56 4.15 -2.20
C TYR A 123 11.41 2.99 -1.74
N ARG A 124 11.11 1.77 -2.21
CA ARG A 124 11.84 0.54 -1.92
C ARG A 124 12.16 0.35 -0.42
N LEU A 125 11.13 0.55 0.41
CA LEU A 125 11.25 0.40 1.86
C LEU A 125 11.88 -0.95 2.24
N SER A 126 12.83 -0.92 3.15
CA SER A 126 13.61 -2.06 3.64
C SER A 126 14.64 -2.65 2.65
N TYR A 127 14.85 -2.01 1.50
CA TYR A 127 15.93 -2.35 0.59
C TYR A 127 17.17 -1.44 0.84
N PRO A 128 18.37 -1.84 0.41
CA PRO A 128 19.59 -1.02 0.60
C PRO A 128 19.54 0.37 -0.03
N ASP A 129 18.74 0.54 -1.07
CA ASP A 129 18.51 1.79 -1.80
C ASP A 129 17.18 2.47 -1.43
N GLU A 130 16.68 2.20 -0.21
CA GLU A 130 15.50 2.88 0.35
C GLU A 130 15.68 4.40 0.29
N LYS A 131 14.61 5.09 -0.13
CA LYS A 131 14.55 6.56 -0.11
C LYS A 131 13.25 7.04 0.48
N LEU A 132 13.33 8.14 1.21
CA LEU A 132 12.18 8.85 1.75
C LEU A 132 12.11 10.23 1.14
N PHE A 133 10.92 10.66 0.78
CA PHE A 133 10.62 11.97 0.23
C PHE A 133 9.49 12.58 1.04
N THR A 134 9.59 13.86 1.35
CA THR A 134 8.49 14.62 1.96
C THR A 134 8.41 15.98 1.29
N PHE A 135 7.20 16.36 0.90
CA PHE A 135 6.93 17.64 0.23
C PHE A 135 5.48 18.04 0.43
N TYR A 136 5.22 19.32 0.33
CA TYR A 136 3.87 19.85 0.22
C TYR A 136 3.41 19.89 -1.25
N LEU A 137 2.10 20.01 -1.44
CA LEU A 137 1.51 19.93 -2.78
C LEU A 137 2.03 21.00 -3.75
N ASP A 138 2.35 22.18 -3.25
CA ASP A 138 2.91 23.30 -4.01
C ASP A 138 4.38 23.08 -4.42
N GLU A 139 5.12 22.25 -3.68
CA GLU A 139 6.51 21.92 -3.98
C GLU A 139 6.65 20.79 -5.01
N PHE A 140 5.55 20.13 -5.38
CA PHE A 140 5.57 18.89 -6.15
C PHE A 140 6.33 18.98 -7.48
N GLU A 141 6.13 20.07 -8.24
CA GLU A 141 6.77 20.24 -9.55
C GLU A 141 8.31 20.21 -9.47
N THR A 142 8.85 20.75 -8.39
CA THR A 142 10.30 20.78 -8.17
C THR A 142 10.82 19.42 -7.67
N LYS A 143 10.01 18.66 -6.95
CA LYS A 143 10.38 17.36 -6.37
C LYS A 143 10.16 16.19 -7.31
N LEU A 144 9.28 16.35 -8.29
CA LEU A 144 8.94 15.29 -9.25
C LEU A 144 10.15 14.72 -9.97
N PHE A 145 11.13 15.56 -10.31
CA PHE A 145 12.33 15.14 -11.03
C PHE A 145 13.24 14.23 -10.20
N ASP A 146 13.20 14.36 -8.88
CA ASP A 146 14.00 13.57 -7.95
C ASP A 146 13.39 12.20 -7.63
N LEU A 147 12.13 11.97 -7.98
CA LEU A 147 11.44 10.71 -7.72
C LEU A 147 11.90 9.63 -8.70
N PRO A 148 12.47 8.50 -8.24
CA PRO A 148 12.81 7.37 -9.11
C PRO A 148 11.57 6.65 -9.61
N GLU A 149 11.72 5.90 -10.72
CA GLU A 149 10.64 5.02 -11.18
C GLU A 149 10.49 3.80 -10.26
N GLY A 150 9.27 3.42 -9.95
CA GLY A 150 8.96 2.25 -9.13
C GLY A 150 7.78 2.44 -8.19
N VAL A 151 7.54 1.42 -7.38
CA VAL A 151 6.42 1.37 -6.45
C VAL A 151 6.71 2.20 -5.19
N TYR A 152 5.70 2.94 -4.74
CA TYR A 152 5.76 3.76 -3.54
C TYR A 152 4.67 3.39 -2.55
N THR A 153 4.99 3.53 -1.28
CA THR A 153 4.00 3.68 -0.22
C THR A 153 4.01 5.13 0.23
N CYS A 154 2.85 5.78 0.25
CA CYS A 154 2.74 7.18 0.60
C CYS A 154 1.82 7.37 1.79
N LEU A 155 2.16 8.31 2.66
CA LEU A 155 1.27 8.92 3.64
C LEU A 155 0.89 10.30 3.11
N ILE A 156 -0.41 10.55 3.04
CA ILE A 156 -0.98 11.86 2.74
C ILE A 156 -1.60 12.38 4.03
N GLU A 157 -1.13 13.53 4.48
CA GLU A 157 -1.65 14.24 5.65
C GLU A 157 -2.39 15.49 5.14
N ASN A 158 -3.67 15.61 5.50
CA ASN A 158 -4.52 16.75 5.15
C ASN A 158 -4.93 17.50 6.41
N GLU A 159 -4.41 18.70 6.58
CA GLU A 159 -4.71 19.55 7.72
C GLU A 159 -6.10 20.21 7.64
N ASP A 160 -6.67 20.31 6.42
CA ASP A 160 -7.98 20.90 6.15
C ASP A 160 -9.06 19.81 5.94
N CYS A 161 -8.90 18.62 6.54
CA CYS A 161 -9.91 17.57 6.39
C CYS A 161 -11.25 17.97 7.03
N GLU A 162 -12.35 17.54 6.42
CA GLU A 162 -13.67 17.69 7.01
C GLU A 162 -13.73 16.83 8.29
N GLU A 163 -13.64 17.45 9.47
CA GLU A 163 -13.82 16.74 10.74
C GLU A 163 -15.19 16.07 10.74
N GLN A 164 -15.20 14.75 10.84
CA GLN A 164 -16.40 14.05 11.24
C GLN A 164 -16.64 14.39 12.70
N ILE A 165 -17.55 15.30 12.96
CA ILE A 165 -18.11 15.51 14.30
C ILE A 165 -18.84 14.20 14.62
N LEU A 166 -18.14 13.29 15.30
CA LEU A 166 -18.76 12.14 15.94
C LEU A 166 -19.62 12.71 17.07
N THR A 167 -20.90 12.93 16.81
CA THR A 167 -21.87 13.15 17.87
C THR A 167 -21.85 11.91 18.75
N PRO A 168 -21.54 12.03 20.06
CA PRO A 168 -21.67 10.90 20.97
C PRO A 168 -23.12 10.45 20.94
N GLY A 169 -23.35 9.18 20.56
CA GLY A 169 -24.64 8.53 20.69
C GLY A 169 -24.96 8.21 22.14
#